data_e74730c6fde3b7e28a104560f3a1eb3c
#
_entry.id   e74730c6fde3b7e28a104560f3a1eb3c
#
_cell.length_a   1.000
_cell.length_b   1.000
_cell.length_c   1.000
_cell.angle_alpha   90.00
_cell.angle_beta   90.00
_cell.angle_gamma   90.00
#
_symmetry.space_group_name_H-M   'P 1'
#
loop_
_entity.id
_entity.type
_entity.pdbx_description
1 polymer ?
#
loop_
_entity_poly.entity_id
_entity_poly.type
_entity_poly.pdbx_seq_one_letter_code
_entity_poly.pdbx_strand_id
1 'polypeptide(L)'
;VDDSLTKDEYDALFQITKLKRGERPNACVARNTKRLVGLKYATHEKGGQLILTEKGETTLFIKRCIDGLRAVANDPLTKLDTGVATFLSKKGHIVPRASGDGFDITQRGQESLADIDSKTAPKNV
;
A
#
# COMPACT_ATOMS: atom_id res chain seq x y z
N VAL A 1 -9.62 -17.87 6.27
CA VAL A 1 -10.25 -16.58 6.06
C VAL A 1 -9.30 -15.66 5.29
N ASP A 2 -9.83 -15.06 4.29
CA ASP A 2 -9.05 -14.20 3.42
C ASP A 2 -9.00 -12.77 3.99
N ASP A 3 -7.80 -12.32 4.32
CA ASP A 3 -7.58 -10.98 4.85
C ASP A 3 -7.33 -9.96 3.74
N SER A 4 -7.45 -10.37 2.49
CA SER A 4 -7.22 -9.45 1.38
C SER A 4 -8.21 -8.29 1.40
N LEU A 5 -7.68 -7.10 1.19
CA LEU A 5 -8.49 -5.90 1.18
C LEU A 5 -8.83 -5.51 -0.26
N THR A 6 -10.01 -4.96 -0.44
CA THR A 6 -10.41 -4.40 -1.72
C THR A 6 -9.71 -3.06 -1.92
N LYS A 7 -9.75 -2.56 -3.15
CA LYS A 7 -9.21 -1.23 -3.44
C LYS A 7 -9.88 -0.17 -2.58
N ASP A 8 -11.19 -0.26 -2.39
CA ASP A 8 -11.93 0.69 -1.57
C ASP A 8 -11.46 0.65 -0.11
N GLU A 9 -11.16 -0.54 0.40
CA GLU A 9 -10.65 -0.71 1.75
C GLU A 9 -9.25 -0.13 1.90
N TYR A 10 -8.37 -0.32 0.90
CA TYR A 10 -7.05 0.31 0.93
C TYR A 10 -7.15 1.83 0.87
N ASP A 11 -8.07 2.35 0.05
CA ASP A 11 -8.31 3.79 -0.01
C ASP A 11 -8.77 4.32 1.34
N ALA A 12 -9.62 3.56 2.04
CA ALA A 12 -10.06 3.96 3.37
C ALA A 12 -8.90 4.01 4.35
N LEU A 13 -7.99 3.02 4.32
CA LEU A 13 -6.80 3.04 5.16
C LEU A 13 -5.96 4.29 4.90
N PHE A 14 -5.75 4.60 3.63
CA PHE A 14 -4.97 5.77 3.27
C PHE A 14 -5.62 7.05 3.78
N GLN A 15 -6.93 7.16 3.64
CA GLN A 15 -7.65 8.35 4.09
C GLN A 15 -7.66 8.49 5.61
N ILE A 16 -7.65 7.37 6.33
CA ILE A 16 -7.55 7.42 7.79
C ILE A 16 -6.23 8.10 8.21
N THR A 17 -5.15 7.86 7.47
CA THR A 17 -3.86 8.51 7.79
C THR A 17 -3.92 10.03 7.64
N LYS A 18 -4.87 10.52 6.85
CA LYS A 18 -5.02 11.95 6.57
C LYS A 18 -6.08 12.62 7.44
N LEU A 19 -6.80 11.87 8.26
CA LEU A 19 -7.79 12.46 9.14
C LEU A 19 -7.13 13.35 10.18
N LYS A 20 -7.64 14.55 10.31
CA LYS A 20 -7.20 15.47 11.34
C LYS A 20 -7.95 15.18 12.63
N ARG A 21 -7.34 15.56 13.73
CA ARG A 21 -7.96 15.36 15.03
C ARG A 21 -9.32 16.06 15.06
N GLY A 22 -10.35 15.30 15.41
CA GLY A 22 -11.71 15.81 15.45
C GLY A 22 -12.42 15.83 14.11
N GLU A 23 -11.74 15.48 13.03
CA GLU A 23 -12.35 15.43 11.72
C GLU A 23 -13.22 14.18 11.58
N ARG A 24 -14.38 14.33 10.95
CA ARG A 24 -15.25 13.18 10.71
C ARG A 24 -14.77 12.39 9.50
N PRO A 25 -14.82 11.06 9.58
CA PRO A 25 -14.49 10.22 8.42
C PRO A 25 -15.46 10.52 7.26
N ASN A 26 -14.94 10.50 6.04
CA ASN A 26 -15.78 10.64 4.87
C ASN A 26 -16.55 9.34 4.60
N ALA A 27 -17.37 9.32 3.57
CA ALA A 27 -18.22 8.17 3.27
C ALA A 27 -17.41 6.89 3.01
N CYS A 28 -16.28 7.00 2.31
CA CYS A 28 -15.44 5.85 2.03
C CYS A 28 -14.91 5.22 3.32
N VAL A 29 -14.38 6.04 4.22
CA VAL A 29 -13.87 5.55 5.51
C VAL A 29 -15.01 4.99 6.34
N ALA A 30 -16.13 5.72 6.41
CA ALA A 30 -17.25 5.32 7.25
C ALA A 30 -17.81 3.95 6.88
N ARG A 31 -17.98 3.67 5.58
CA ARG A 31 -18.55 2.39 5.16
C ARG A 31 -17.58 1.22 5.34
N ASN A 32 -16.29 1.50 5.46
CA ASN A 32 -15.29 0.44 5.64
C ASN A 32 -14.79 0.30 7.07
N THR A 33 -15.19 1.21 7.96
CA THR A 33 -14.67 1.24 9.33
C THR A 33 -14.89 -0.07 10.06
N LYS A 34 -16.12 -0.60 10.01
CA LYS A 34 -16.44 -1.82 10.75
C LYS A 34 -15.56 -2.99 10.34
N ARG A 35 -15.34 -3.16 9.05
CA ARG A 35 -14.50 -4.25 8.55
C ARG A 35 -13.04 -4.02 8.93
N LEU A 36 -12.54 -2.79 8.76
CA LEU A 36 -11.15 -2.49 9.06
C LEU A 36 -10.85 -2.67 10.56
N VAL A 37 -11.76 -2.23 11.41
CA VAL A 37 -11.60 -2.43 12.85
C VAL A 37 -11.71 -3.91 13.20
N GLY A 38 -12.64 -4.62 12.58
CA GLY A 38 -12.81 -6.06 12.81
C GLY A 38 -11.58 -6.86 12.41
N LEU A 39 -10.90 -6.45 11.34
CA LEU A 39 -9.65 -7.10 10.90
C LEU A 39 -8.42 -6.56 11.62
N LYS A 40 -8.61 -5.60 12.53
CA LYS A 40 -7.56 -4.99 13.35
C LYS A 40 -6.56 -4.15 12.56
N TYR A 41 -6.99 -3.61 11.43
CA TYR A 41 -6.18 -2.65 10.67
C TYR A 41 -6.37 -1.24 11.19
N ALA A 42 -7.47 -0.97 11.87
CA ALA A 42 -7.76 0.33 12.45
C ALA A 42 -8.36 0.15 13.83
N THR A 43 -8.31 1.20 14.63
CA THR A 43 -8.89 1.19 15.96
C THR A 43 -9.27 2.61 16.35
N HIS A 44 -10.08 2.73 17.42
CA HIS A 44 -10.44 4.03 17.96
C HIS A 44 -9.59 4.33 19.18
N GLU A 45 -9.01 5.53 19.23
CA GLU A 45 -8.31 6.01 20.40
C GLU A 45 -9.30 6.37 21.51
N LYS A 46 -8.77 6.65 22.70
CA LYS A 46 -9.56 7.06 23.85
C LYS A 46 -10.55 8.18 23.53
N GLY A 47 -10.16 9.13 22.69
CA GLY A 47 -11.03 10.24 22.33
C GLY A 47 -12.01 9.93 21.22
N GLY A 48 -12.02 8.69 20.72
CA GLY A 48 -12.90 8.31 19.61
C GLY A 48 -12.32 8.52 18.23
N GLN A 49 -11.10 9.07 18.16
CA GLN A 49 -10.43 9.29 16.87
C GLN A 49 -10.06 7.96 16.23
N LEU A 50 -10.42 7.79 14.96
CA LEU A 50 -10.07 6.58 14.23
C LEU A 50 -8.62 6.69 13.74
N ILE A 51 -7.82 5.69 14.07
CA ILE A 51 -6.40 5.64 13.67
C ILE A 51 -6.07 4.25 13.14
N LEU A 52 -4.95 4.15 12.43
CA LEU A 52 -4.45 2.86 11.99
C LEU A 52 -3.70 2.18 13.12
N THR A 53 -3.83 0.85 13.18
CA THR A 53 -2.98 0.04 14.06
C THR A 53 -1.63 -0.14 13.37
N GLU A 54 -0.66 -0.72 14.10
CA GLU A 54 0.61 -1.10 13.49
C GLU A 54 0.40 -2.02 12.30
N LYS A 55 -0.52 -2.99 12.42
CA LYS A 55 -0.88 -3.88 11.32
C LYS A 55 -1.40 -3.10 10.11
N GLY A 56 -2.27 -2.11 10.36
CA GLY A 56 -2.82 -1.27 9.29
C GLY A 56 -1.76 -0.44 8.60
N GLU A 57 -0.85 0.14 9.37
CA GLU A 57 0.23 0.95 8.81
C GLU A 57 1.16 0.09 7.96
N THR A 58 1.53 -1.09 8.43
CA THR A 58 2.39 -2.01 7.70
C THR A 58 1.72 -2.45 6.41
N THR A 59 0.45 -2.81 6.48
CA THR A 59 -0.31 -3.26 5.33
C THR A 59 -0.39 -2.16 4.26
N LEU A 60 -0.66 -0.93 4.68
CA LEU A 60 -0.72 0.20 3.76
C LEU A 60 0.64 0.48 3.13
N PHE A 61 1.72 0.41 3.92
CA PHE A 61 3.06 0.63 3.39
C PHE A 61 3.42 -0.42 2.34
N ILE A 62 3.13 -1.69 2.61
CA ILE A 62 3.39 -2.77 1.66
C ILE A 62 2.62 -2.54 0.37
N LYS A 63 1.35 -2.13 0.47
CA LYS A 63 0.55 -1.82 -0.72
C LYS A 63 1.19 -0.70 -1.54
N ARG A 64 1.68 0.34 -0.88
CA ARG A 64 2.34 1.44 -1.56
C ARG A 64 3.62 0.98 -2.24
N CYS A 65 4.36 0.07 -1.62
CA CYS A 65 5.57 -0.49 -2.24
C CYS A 65 5.24 -1.30 -3.48
N ILE A 66 4.18 -2.11 -3.42
CA ILE A 66 3.74 -2.90 -4.58
C ILE A 66 3.33 -1.97 -5.72
N ASP A 67 2.53 -0.96 -5.41
CA ASP A 67 2.09 0.00 -6.43
C ASP A 67 3.27 0.76 -7.02
N GLY A 68 4.25 1.14 -6.19
CA GLY A 68 5.44 1.83 -6.66
C GLY A 68 6.28 0.95 -7.57
N LEU A 69 6.44 -0.32 -7.22
CA LEU A 69 7.19 -1.26 -8.04
C LEU A 69 6.51 -1.45 -9.40
N ARG A 70 5.19 -1.59 -9.39
CA ARG A 70 4.42 -1.74 -10.63
C ARG A 70 4.54 -0.48 -11.49
N ALA A 71 4.49 0.69 -10.87
CA ALA A 71 4.61 1.95 -11.61
C ALA A 71 6.00 2.07 -12.25
N VAL A 72 7.05 1.68 -11.53
CA VAL A 72 8.42 1.70 -12.08
C VAL A 72 8.56 0.71 -13.23
N ALA A 73 7.90 -0.45 -13.14
CA ALA A 73 7.92 -1.43 -14.21
C ALA A 73 7.33 -0.87 -15.50
N ASN A 74 6.34 0.02 -15.37
CA ASN A 74 5.70 0.64 -16.53
C ASN A 74 6.41 1.91 -16.98
N ASP A 75 7.01 2.65 -16.05
CA ASP A 75 7.67 3.91 -16.34
C ASP A 75 8.86 4.10 -15.39
N PRO A 76 10.09 3.90 -15.90
CA PRO A 76 11.28 4.04 -15.05
C PRO A 76 11.45 5.43 -14.43
N LEU A 77 10.82 6.45 -14.99
CA LEU A 77 10.92 7.80 -14.47
C LEU A 77 9.87 8.10 -13.39
N THR A 78 9.08 7.10 -13.00
CA THR A 78 8.10 7.26 -11.92
C THR A 78 8.79 7.77 -10.67
N LYS A 79 8.20 8.80 -10.06
CA LYS A 79 8.70 9.31 -8.79
C LYS A 79 8.16 8.46 -7.65
N LEU A 80 9.06 7.93 -6.86
CA LEU A 80 8.69 7.12 -5.71
C LEU A 80 8.87 7.93 -4.44
N ASP A 81 7.99 7.67 -3.47
CA ASP A 81 8.17 8.16 -2.12
C ASP A 81 9.51 7.64 -1.58
N THR A 82 10.23 8.46 -0.82
CA THR A 82 11.57 8.12 -0.33
C THR A 82 11.57 6.79 0.44
N GLY A 83 10.59 6.57 1.31
CA GLY A 83 10.51 5.33 2.07
C GLY A 83 10.27 4.12 1.18
N VAL A 84 9.43 4.27 0.15
CA VAL A 84 9.15 3.20 -0.80
C VAL A 84 10.40 2.89 -1.61
N ALA A 85 11.08 3.92 -2.13
CA ALA A 85 12.29 3.72 -2.92
C ALA A 85 13.37 3.02 -2.10
N THR A 86 13.56 3.44 -0.85
CA THR A 86 14.54 2.83 0.04
C THR A 86 14.22 1.36 0.29
N PHE A 87 12.95 1.06 0.57
CA PHE A 87 12.54 -0.32 0.83
C PHE A 87 12.75 -1.22 -0.38
N LEU A 88 12.32 -0.77 -1.56
CA LEU A 88 12.45 -1.56 -2.78
C LEU A 88 13.91 -1.75 -3.17
N SER A 89 14.75 -0.73 -2.97
CA SER A 89 16.17 -0.84 -3.24
C SER A 89 16.85 -1.84 -2.31
N LYS A 90 16.51 -1.81 -1.04
CA LYS A 90 17.06 -2.77 -0.07
C LYS A 90 16.65 -4.21 -0.37
N LYS A 91 15.46 -4.40 -0.90
CA LYS A 91 14.99 -5.73 -1.30
C LYS A 91 15.60 -6.18 -2.62
N GLY A 92 16.29 -5.29 -3.33
CA GLY A 92 16.87 -5.61 -4.62
C GLY A 92 15.85 -5.66 -5.74
N HIS A 93 14.68 -5.06 -5.56
CA HIS A 93 13.64 -5.04 -6.57
C HIS A 93 13.83 -3.94 -7.60
N ILE A 94 14.52 -2.88 -7.23
CA ILE A 94 14.84 -1.78 -8.14
C ILE A 94 16.30 -1.34 -7.92
N VAL A 95 16.86 -0.71 -8.93
CA VAL A 95 18.19 -0.11 -8.85
C VAL A 95 18.14 1.27 -9.50
N PRO A 96 18.96 2.22 -9.03
CA PRO A 96 19.04 3.53 -9.68
C PRO A 96 19.52 3.38 -11.12
N ARG A 97 18.93 4.17 -12.01
CA ARG A 97 19.37 4.14 -13.42
C ARG A 97 20.73 4.80 -13.58
N ALA A 98 21.50 4.31 -14.54
CA ALA A 98 22.81 4.87 -14.83
C ALA A 98 22.74 6.34 -15.21
N SER A 99 21.63 6.77 -15.80
CA SER A 99 21.42 8.18 -16.16
C SER A 99 21.24 9.11 -14.97
N GLY A 100 21.03 8.55 -13.77
CA GLY A 100 20.78 9.35 -12.57
C GLY A 100 19.32 9.68 -12.31
N ASP A 101 18.46 9.41 -13.28
CA ASP A 101 17.01 9.69 -13.13
C ASP A 101 16.23 8.39 -13.08
N GLY A 102 15.37 8.27 -12.06
CA GLY A 102 14.47 7.14 -11.98
C GLY A 102 15.15 5.86 -11.57
N PHE A 103 14.44 4.75 -11.76
CA PHE A 103 14.88 3.42 -11.33
C PHE A 103 14.55 2.40 -12.41
N ASP A 104 15.37 1.36 -12.49
CA ASP A 104 15.07 0.20 -13.32
C ASP A 104 14.59 -0.93 -12.41
N ILE A 105 13.54 -1.63 -12.86
CA ILE A 105 13.10 -2.81 -12.13
C ILE A 105 14.09 -3.94 -12.42
N THR A 106 14.45 -4.69 -11.38
CA THR A 106 15.36 -5.83 -11.52
C THR A 106 14.56 -7.07 -11.87
N GLN A 107 15.25 -8.15 -12.24
CA GLN A 107 14.58 -9.44 -12.43
C GLN A 107 13.87 -9.87 -11.16
N ARG A 108 14.50 -9.67 -10.00
CA ARG A 108 13.87 -9.98 -8.71
C ARG A 108 12.57 -9.19 -8.52
N GLY A 109 12.57 -7.92 -8.92
CA GLY A 109 11.37 -7.09 -8.86
C GLY A 109 10.27 -7.61 -9.77
N GLN A 110 10.63 -8.00 -11.00
CA GLN A 110 9.67 -8.56 -11.94
C GLN A 110 9.08 -9.87 -11.42
N GLU A 111 9.91 -10.73 -10.85
CA GLU A 111 9.46 -11.99 -10.26
C GLU A 111 8.52 -11.74 -9.09
N SER A 112 8.82 -10.74 -8.27
CA SER A 112 7.97 -10.38 -7.15
C SER A 112 6.59 -9.94 -7.62
N LEU A 113 6.52 -9.09 -8.65
CA LEU A 113 5.24 -8.66 -9.22
C LEU A 113 4.46 -9.83 -9.80
N ALA A 114 5.15 -10.72 -10.53
CA ALA A 114 4.49 -11.89 -11.10
C ALA A 114 3.91 -12.79 -10.03
N ASP A 115 4.64 -12.99 -8.93
CA ASP A 115 4.18 -13.78 -7.81
C ASP A 115 2.95 -13.15 -7.15
N ILE A 116 2.98 -11.85 -6.94
CA ILE A 116 1.86 -11.13 -6.36
C ILE A 116 0.63 -11.25 -7.27
N ASP A 117 0.81 -11.04 -8.56
CA ASP A 117 -0.29 -11.10 -9.52
C ASP A 117 -0.88 -12.49 -9.60
N SER A 118 -0.05 -13.52 -9.49
CA SER A 118 -0.55 -14.90 -9.52
C SER A 118 -1.39 -15.24 -8.30
N LYS A 119 -1.13 -14.59 -7.17
CA LYS A 119 -1.88 -14.83 -5.93
C LYS A 119 -3.15 -14.02 -5.82
N THR A 120 -3.18 -12.84 -6.43
CA THR A 120 -4.28 -11.90 -6.28
C THR A 120 -5.19 -11.84 -7.50
N ALA A 121 -4.72 -12.28 -8.67
CA ALA A 121 -5.51 -12.25 -9.89
C ALA A 121 -6.68 -13.23 -9.80
N PRO A 122 -7.85 -12.88 -10.34
CA PRO A 122 -8.96 -13.82 -10.40
C PRO A 122 -8.58 -15.05 -11.22
N LYS A 123 -8.92 -16.21 -10.71
CA LYS A 123 -8.51 -17.46 -11.35
C LYS A 123 -9.37 -17.84 -12.53
N ASN A 124 -10.55 -17.34 -12.59
CA ASN A 124 -11.55 -17.76 -13.57
C ASN A 124 -11.68 -16.83 -14.73
N VAL A 125 -10.73 -16.01 -14.93
CA VAL A 125 -10.79 -15.08 -16.06
C VAL A 125 -10.54 -15.81 -17.35
#